data_abd5ee46cc74ef3cd8d53c014cb98fa3
#
_entry.id   abd5ee46cc74ef3cd8d53c014cb98fa3
#
_cell.length_a   1.000
_cell.length_b   1.000
_cell.length_c   1.000
_cell.angle_alpha   90.00
_cell.angle_beta   90.00
_cell.angle_gamma   90.00
#
_symmetry.space_group_name_H-M   'P 1'
#
loop_
_entity.id
_entity.type
_entity.pdbx_description
1 polymer ?
#
loop_
_entity_poly.entity_id
_entity_poly.type
_entity_poly.pdbx_seq_one_letter_code
_entity_poly.pdbx_strand_id
1 'polypeptide(L)'
;IKNFDAHGLIINCSKLKIMEEKMWLKRQLSFLPKDLLPIFGGSIFQNNEANLLGQKNEVTLLKLLFLSQDESTEVNTDHIIFGSGISAFELEDLLINRNFKKALMTINFMREHDRQNSAPIIWIIAKVINSCLESLKASNKKLALMNSGVWSSKINLYLNLIKQAKVKEFLGLNEEILKIDLINKGLMKADTWEQIERVILRLKDATALQN
;
A
#
# COMPACT_ATOMS: atom_id res chain seq x y z
N ILE A 1 -40.07 2.63 10.12
CA ILE A 1 -39.39 1.50 10.79
C ILE A 1 -40.42 0.70 11.62
N LYS A 2 -41.19 1.32 12.53
CA LYS A 2 -42.17 0.62 13.39
C LYS A 2 -43.21 -0.23 12.63
N ASN A 3 -43.60 0.17 11.41
CA ASN A 3 -44.55 -0.60 10.60
C ASN A 3 -43.93 -1.84 9.93
N PHE A 4 -42.62 -1.86 9.75
CA PHE A 4 -41.90 -3.02 9.19
C PHE A 4 -41.65 -4.10 10.28
N ASP A 5 -41.45 -3.70 11.56
CA ASP A 5 -41.25 -4.64 12.67
C ASP A 5 -42.44 -5.57 12.91
N ALA A 6 -43.66 -5.12 12.53
CA ALA A 6 -44.87 -5.90 12.73
C ALA A 6 -45.15 -6.92 11.63
N HIS A 7 -44.55 -6.77 10.43
CA HIS A 7 -44.88 -7.55 9.23
C HIS A 7 -43.68 -8.06 8.44
N GLY A 8 -42.48 -7.91 8.97
CA GLY A 8 -41.23 -8.28 8.26
C GLY A 8 -40.06 -8.54 9.18
N LEU A 9 -38.93 -8.95 8.59
CA LEU A 9 -37.66 -9.15 9.28
C LEU A 9 -36.72 -7.97 8.96
N ILE A 10 -36.27 -7.26 9.99
CA ILE A 10 -35.25 -6.22 9.86
C ILE A 10 -33.88 -6.84 10.13
N ILE A 11 -33.02 -6.91 9.10
CA ILE A 11 -31.64 -7.35 9.21
C ILE A 11 -30.74 -6.11 9.32
N ASN A 12 -30.09 -5.94 10.46
CA ASN A 12 -29.11 -4.88 10.66
C ASN A 12 -27.75 -5.31 10.11
N CYS A 13 -27.32 -4.66 9.02
CA CYS A 13 -26.03 -4.90 8.34
C CYS A 13 -24.99 -3.85 8.76
N SER A 14 -24.68 -3.77 10.04
CA SER A 14 -23.61 -2.90 10.55
C SER A 14 -22.22 -3.45 10.19
N LYS A 15 -21.22 -2.56 10.12
CA LYS A 15 -19.81 -2.97 9.97
C LYS A 15 -19.41 -3.83 11.16
N LEU A 16 -18.66 -4.91 10.90
CA LEU A 16 -18.07 -5.72 11.94
C LEU A 16 -17.06 -4.92 12.76
N LYS A 17 -17.01 -5.19 14.05
CA LYS A 17 -15.90 -4.72 14.89
C LYS A 17 -14.65 -5.55 14.60
N ILE A 18 -13.47 -4.99 14.88
CA ILE A 18 -12.17 -5.62 14.63
C ILE A 18 -12.10 -7.07 15.14
N MET A 19 -12.62 -7.33 16.35
CA MET A 19 -12.65 -8.68 16.92
C MET A 19 -13.58 -9.63 16.15
N GLU A 20 -14.72 -9.14 15.72
CA GLU A 20 -15.71 -9.91 14.94
C GLU A 20 -15.16 -10.23 13.55
N GLU A 21 -14.48 -9.28 12.93
CA GLU A 21 -13.80 -9.43 11.65
C GLU A 21 -12.69 -10.50 11.73
N LYS A 22 -11.83 -10.44 12.75
CA LYS A 22 -10.79 -11.46 13.00
C LYS A 22 -11.39 -12.85 13.25
N MET A 23 -12.47 -12.93 14.01
CA MET A 23 -13.17 -14.19 14.26
C MET A 23 -13.80 -14.76 12.99
N TRP A 24 -14.41 -13.89 12.16
CA TRP A 24 -14.97 -14.27 10.87
C TRP A 24 -13.86 -14.81 9.95
N LEU A 25 -12.76 -14.08 9.81
CA LEU A 25 -11.63 -14.49 8.98
C LEU A 25 -11.03 -15.83 9.44
N LYS A 26 -10.86 -16.02 10.75
CA LYS A 26 -10.38 -17.29 11.30
C LYS A 26 -11.28 -18.47 10.94
N ARG A 27 -12.62 -18.27 10.94
CA ARG A 27 -13.58 -19.29 10.51
C ARG A 27 -13.45 -19.60 9.01
N GLN A 28 -13.26 -18.56 8.18
CA GLN A 28 -13.09 -18.75 6.74
C GLN A 28 -11.81 -19.51 6.39
N LEU A 29 -10.75 -19.37 7.19
CA LEU A 29 -9.46 -20.03 7.03
C LEU A 29 -9.35 -21.40 7.74
N SER A 30 -10.46 -21.96 8.22
CA SER A 30 -10.48 -23.24 8.95
C SER A 30 -9.96 -24.45 8.15
N PHE A 31 -9.83 -24.33 6.83
CA PHE A 31 -9.28 -25.35 5.95
C PHE A 31 -7.73 -25.38 5.95
N LEU A 32 -7.09 -24.34 6.48
CA LEU A 32 -5.62 -24.28 6.57
C LEU A 32 -5.08 -25.11 7.75
N PRO A 33 -3.87 -25.67 7.61
CA PRO A 33 -3.11 -26.21 8.74
C PRO A 33 -2.93 -25.17 9.85
N LYS A 34 -2.88 -25.66 11.12
CA LYS A 34 -2.86 -24.77 12.30
C LYS A 34 -1.65 -23.84 12.36
N ASP A 35 -0.52 -24.26 11.83
CA ASP A 35 0.75 -23.52 11.72
C ASP A 35 0.68 -22.38 10.68
N LEU A 36 -0.05 -22.58 9.59
CA LEU A 36 -0.21 -21.59 8.53
C LEU A 36 -1.31 -20.55 8.82
N LEU A 37 -2.29 -20.90 9.65
CA LEU A 37 -3.43 -20.03 9.95
C LEU A 37 -3.02 -18.65 10.53
N PRO A 38 -2.07 -18.53 11.48
CA PRO A 38 -1.64 -17.21 11.98
C PRO A 38 -0.94 -16.38 10.90
N ILE A 39 -0.15 -17.01 10.02
CA ILE A 39 0.62 -16.35 8.96
C ILE A 39 -0.35 -15.75 7.94
N PHE A 40 -1.20 -16.56 7.34
CA PHE A 40 -2.16 -16.11 6.33
C PHE A 40 -3.26 -15.22 6.93
N GLY A 41 -3.80 -15.58 8.09
CA GLY A 41 -4.83 -14.80 8.75
C GLY A 41 -4.35 -13.41 9.17
N GLY A 42 -3.13 -13.31 9.68
CA GLY A 42 -2.49 -12.04 10.00
C GLY A 42 -2.27 -11.16 8.78
N SER A 43 -1.73 -11.73 7.71
CA SER A 43 -1.45 -11.01 6.47
C SER A 43 -2.72 -10.55 5.77
N ILE A 44 -3.72 -11.42 5.60
CA ILE A 44 -5.00 -11.08 4.97
C ILE A 44 -5.70 -9.97 5.76
N PHE A 45 -5.71 -10.06 7.10
CA PHE A 45 -6.31 -9.04 7.95
C PHE A 45 -5.59 -7.69 7.78
N GLN A 46 -4.26 -7.65 7.87
CA GLN A 46 -3.46 -6.42 7.75
C GLN A 46 -3.61 -5.76 6.39
N ASN A 47 -3.69 -6.56 5.32
CA ASN A 47 -3.78 -6.03 3.96
C ASN A 47 -5.20 -5.62 3.56
N ASN A 48 -6.22 -6.10 4.28
CA ASN A 48 -7.63 -5.87 3.96
C ASN A 48 -8.46 -5.45 5.19
N GLU A 49 -7.90 -4.69 6.14
CA GLU A 49 -8.63 -4.22 7.32
C GLU A 49 -9.88 -3.45 6.92
N ALA A 50 -11.02 -3.79 7.54
CA ALA A 50 -12.35 -3.26 7.23
C ALA A 50 -12.87 -3.51 5.79
N ASN A 51 -12.19 -4.37 5.01
CA ASN A 51 -12.60 -4.78 3.66
C ASN A 51 -12.92 -6.28 3.60
N LEU A 52 -14.10 -6.66 4.09
CA LEU A 52 -14.54 -8.07 4.12
C LEU A 52 -14.60 -8.72 2.74
N LEU A 53 -14.89 -7.96 1.69
CA LEU A 53 -14.90 -8.49 0.31
C LEU A 53 -13.47 -8.83 -0.15
N GLY A 54 -12.50 -7.96 0.11
CA GLY A 54 -11.08 -8.23 -0.13
C GLY A 54 -10.61 -9.47 0.63
N GLN A 55 -10.90 -9.56 1.93
CA GLN A 55 -10.58 -10.75 2.73
C GLN A 55 -11.22 -12.02 2.18
N LYS A 56 -12.49 -11.97 1.77
CA LYS A 56 -13.19 -13.11 1.16
C LYS A 56 -12.53 -13.55 -0.14
N ASN A 57 -12.12 -12.63 -0.98
CA ASN A 57 -11.45 -12.93 -2.25
C ASN A 57 -10.11 -13.64 -1.99
N GLU A 58 -9.30 -13.14 -1.04
CA GLU A 58 -8.04 -13.79 -0.63
C GLU A 58 -8.27 -15.21 -0.11
N VAL A 59 -9.25 -15.38 0.77
CA VAL A 59 -9.61 -16.70 1.27
C VAL A 59 -10.03 -17.65 0.13
N THR A 60 -10.76 -17.13 -0.86
CA THR A 60 -11.19 -17.93 -2.02
C THR A 60 -10.00 -18.36 -2.86
N LEU A 61 -9.06 -17.45 -3.12
CA LEU A 61 -7.81 -17.76 -3.83
C LEU A 61 -6.98 -18.80 -3.09
N LEU A 62 -6.82 -18.65 -1.77
CA LEU A 62 -6.12 -19.64 -0.95
C LEU A 62 -6.80 -21.01 -1.02
N LYS A 63 -8.14 -21.06 -0.94
CA LYS A 63 -8.87 -22.33 -1.10
C LYS A 63 -8.59 -22.99 -2.44
N LEU A 64 -8.61 -22.25 -3.52
CA LEU A 64 -8.32 -22.78 -4.85
C LEU A 64 -6.89 -23.31 -4.93
N LEU A 65 -5.91 -22.60 -4.39
CA LEU A 65 -4.51 -23.02 -4.38
C LEU A 65 -4.31 -24.30 -3.55
N PHE A 66 -4.91 -24.38 -2.36
CA PHE A 66 -4.80 -25.57 -1.52
C PHE A 66 -5.57 -26.77 -2.06
N LEU A 67 -6.67 -26.57 -2.82
CA LEU A 67 -7.42 -27.65 -3.48
C LEU A 67 -6.77 -28.15 -4.76
N SER A 68 -5.94 -27.30 -5.41
CA SER A 68 -5.27 -27.64 -6.69
C SER A 68 -3.90 -28.31 -6.50
N GLN A 69 -3.41 -28.45 -5.27
CA GLN A 69 -2.08 -29.02 -5.00
C GLN A 69 -2.17 -30.52 -4.69
N ASP A 70 -1.40 -31.29 -5.45
CA ASP A 70 -0.98 -32.65 -5.04
C ASP A 70 -0.04 -32.53 -3.82
N GLU A 71 -0.09 -33.49 -2.90
CA GLU A 71 0.57 -33.50 -1.57
C GLU A 71 2.09 -33.25 -1.56
N SER A 72 2.73 -33.02 -2.70
CA SER A 72 4.20 -32.96 -2.85
C SER A 72 4.78 -31.57 -3.15
N THR A 73 3.95 -30.52 -3.25
CA THR A 73 4.45 -29.20 -3.66
C THR A 73 4.51 -28.23 -2.45
N GLU A 74 5.70 -27.77 -2.10
CA GLU A 74 5.87 -26.67 -1.13
C GLU A 74 5.11 -25.43 -1.61
N VAL A 75 4.17 -24.96 -0.79
CA VAL A 75 3.42 -23.72 -1.06
C VAL A 75 4.39 -22.56 -0.97
N ASN A 76 4.77 -21.99 -2.10
CA ASN A 76 5.51 -20.73 -2.10
C ASN A 76 4.57 -19.60 -1.65
N THR A 77 4.65 -19.28 -0.36
CA THR A 77 3.77 -18.30 0.31
C THR A 77 4.03 -16.87 -0.12
N ASP A 78 5.18 -16.58 -0.71
CA ASP A 78 5.58 -15.22 -1.10
C ASP A 78 4.71 -14.64 -2.23
N HIS A 79 4.20 -15.50 -3.12
CA HIS A 79 3.30 -15.09 -4.20
C HIS A 79 1.82 -14.97 -3.76
N ILE A 80 1.42 -15.66 -2.70
CA ILE A 80 0.02 -15.69 -2.24
C ILE A 80 -0.34 -14.43 -1.44
N ILE A 81 0.62 -13.85 -0.73
CA ILE A 81 0.42 -12.69 0.16
C ILE A 81 0.19 -11.38 -0.62
N PHE A 82 0.48 -11.35 -1.92
CA PHE A 82 0.41 -10.14 -2.76
C PHE A 82 -0.83 -10.08 -3.67
N GLY A 83 -1.77 -11.02 -3.56
CA GLY A 83 -2.76 -11.34 -4.61
C GLY A 83 -3.98 -10.42 -4.74
N SER A 84 -4.36 -9.56 -3.82
CA SER A 84 -5.51 -8.67 -4.01
C SER A 84 -5.25 -7.25 -3.58
N GLY A 85 -4.83 -6.45 -4.52
CA GLY A 85 -4.99 -5.02 -4.42
C GLY A 85 -4.09 -4.34 -3.40
N ILE A 86 -2.77 -4.44 -3.57
CA ILE A 86 -1.92 -3.39 -3.03
C ILE A 86 -2.40 -2.11 -3.70
N SER A 87 -3.21 -1.38 -2.98
CA SER A 87 -3.74 -0.09 -3.40
C SER A 87 -2.54 0.84 -3.58
N ALA A 88 -2.55 1.66 -4.64
CA ALA A 88 -1.58 2.72 -4.79
C ALA A 88 -1.48 3.58 -3.50
N PHE A 89 -2.52 3.62 -2.68
CA PHE A 89 -2.52 4.32 -1.38
C PHE A 89 -1.62 3.67 -0.32
N GLU A 90 -1.41 2.35 -0.35
CA GLU A 90 -0.45 1.68 0.54
C GLU A 90 0.99 2.05 0.24
N LEU A 91 1.28 2.44 -1.01
CA LEU A 91 2.61 2.89 -1.40
C LEU A 91 3.02 4.15 -0.62
N GLU A 92 2.11 5.09 -0.36
CA GLU A 92 2.39 6.25 0.51
C GLU A 92 2.90 5.78 1.87
N ASP A 93 2.18 4.86 2.52
CA ASP A 93 2.52 4.36 3.84
C ASP A 93 3.85 3.60 3.85
N LEU A 94 4.14 2.82 2.81
CA LEU A 94 5.42 2.15 2.67
C LEU A 94 6.60 3.14 2.54
N LEU A 95 6.44 4.19 1.75
CA LEU A 95 7.47 5.21 1.53
C LEU A 95 7.74 6.01 2.81
N ILE A 96 6.70 6.52 3.49
CA ILE A 96 6.86 7.32 4.70
C ILE A 96 7.35 6.53 5.91
N ASN A 97 7.11 5.22 5.95
CA ASN A 97 7.67 4.29 6.93
C ASN A 97 9.05 3.74 6.53
N ARG A 98 9.66 4.23 5.44
CA ARG A 98 10.97 3.78 4.92
C ARG A 98 11.03 2.29 4.57
N ASN A 99 9.90 1.65 4.31
CA ASN A 99 9.84 0.27 3.87
C ASN A 99 10.06 0.18 2.34
N PHE A 100 11.22 0.67 1.88
CA PHE A 100 11.56 0.77 0.47
C PHE A 100 11.65 -0.59 -0.21
N LYS A 101 12.07 -1.64 0.52
CA LYS A 101 12.08 -3.01 -0.02
C LYS A 101 10.68 -3.44 -0.43
N LYS A 102 9.70 -3.31 0.48
CA LYS A 102 8.31 -3.66 0.18
C LYS A 102 7.72 -2.73 -0.89
N ALA A 103 8.06 -1.43 -0.89
CA ALA A 103 7.63 -0.49 -1.93
C ALA A 103 8.09 -0.93 -3.33
N LEU A 104 9.36 -1.33 -3.50
CA LEU A 104 9.88 -1.84 -4.77
C LEU A 104 9.23 -3.17 -5.18
N MET A 105 9.00 -4.09 -4.25
CA MET A 105 8.26 -5.33 -4.53
C MET A 105 6.84 -5.03 -5.02
N THR A 106 6.16 -4.07 -4.39
CA THR A 106 4.84 -3.58 -4.80
C THR A 106 4.86 -3.04 -6.22
N ILE A 107 5.84 -2.19 -6.56
CA ILE A 107 5.99 -1.62 -7.91
C ILE A 107 6.22 -2.71 -8.95
N ASN A 108 7.10 -3.68 -8.67
CA ASN A 108 7.36 -4.78 -9.58
C ASN A 108 6.10 -5.63 -9.81
N PHE A 109 5.36 -5.93 -8.75
CA PHE A 109 4.09 -6.65 -8.87
C PHE A 109 3.10 -5.88 -9.77
N MET A 110 2.93 -4.58 -9.55
CA MET A 110 2.03 -3.75 -10.37
C MET A 110 2.49 -3.65 -11.82
N ARG A 111 3.81 -3.57 -12.07
CA ARG A 111 4.39 -3.62 -13.41
C ARG A 111 4.03 -4.88 -14.17
N GLU A 112 4.02 -6.02 -13.50
CA GLU A 112 3.72 -7.33 -14.10
C GLU A 112 2.23 -7.53 -14.35
N HIS A 113 1.36 -7.08 -13.42
CA HIS A 113 -0.06 -7.39 -13.42
C HIS A 113 -0.95 -6.24 -13.90
N ASP A 114 -0.50 -5.00 -13.81
CA ASP A 114 -1.27 -3.81 -14.21
C ASP A 114 -0.38 -2.74 -14.85
N ARG A 115 0.37 -3.15 -15.86
CA ARG A 115 1.40 -2.31 -16.49
C ARG A 115 0.88 -0.98 -17.04
N GLN A 116 -0.40 -0.90 -17.37
CA GLN A 116 -1.00 0.31 -17.95
C GLN A 116 -1.37 1.37 -16.91
N ASN A 117 -1.41 1.01 -15.62
CA ASN A 117 -1.92 1.87 -14.55
C ASN A 117 -0.80 2.50 -13.69
N SER A 118 0.22 3.06 -14.33
CA SER A 118 1.34 3.75 -13.66
C SER A 118 0.98 5.13 -13.11
N ALA A 119 -0.03 5.81 -13.67
CA ALA A 119 -0.38 7.17 -13.30
C ALA A 119 -0.74 7.38 -11.80
N PRO A 120 -1.53 6.54 -11.14
CA PRO A 120 -1.78 6.64 -9.70
C PRO A 120 -0.52 6.51 -8.86
N ILE A 121 0.41 5.66 -9.28
CA ILE A 121 1.69 5.43 -8.60
C ILE A 121 2.56 6.69 -8.68
N ILE A 122 2.71 7.25 -9.88
CA ILE A 122 3.43 8.50 -10.11
C ILE A 122 2.85 9.61 -9.24
N TRP A 123 1.53 9.73 -9.20
CA TRP A 123 0.84 10.74 -8.39
C TRP A 123 1.16 10.60 -6.89
N ILE A 124 1.16 9.37 -6.35
CA ILE A 124 1.46 9.14 -4.92
C ILE A 124 2.92 9.47 -4.60
N ILE A 125 3.86 9.04 -5.44
CA ILE A 125 5.27 9.35 -5.25
C ILE A 125 5.49 10.87 -5.34
N ALA A 126 4.86 11.53 -6.31
CA ALA A 126 4.88 12.99 -6.45
C ALA A 126 4.33 13.68 -5.20
N LYS A 127 3.19 13.23 -4.67
CA LYS A 127 2.60 13.76 -3.43
C LYS A 127 3.60 13.65 -2.27
N VAL A 128 4.21 12.49 -2.07
CA VAL A 128 5.19 12.30 -0.98
C VAL A 128 6.38 13.24 -1.14
N ILE A 129 7.00 13.28 -2.33
CA ILE A 129 8.18 14.11 -2.60
C ILE A 129 7.84 15.60 -2.45
N ASN A 130 6.72 16.07 -3.02
CA ASN A 130 6.32 17.47 -2.93
C ASN A 130 5.98 17.90 -1.51
N SER A 131 5.23 17.09 -0.76
CA SER A 131 4.92 17.39 0.64
C SER A 131 6.19 17.48 1.50
N CYS A 132 7.14 16.57 1.27
CA CYS A 132 8.45 16.62 1.92
C CYS A 132 9.23 17.88 1.55
N LEU A 133 9.27 18.22 0.25
CA LEU A 133 9.99 19.40 -0.24
C LEU A 133 9.44 20.71 0.34
N GLU A 134 8.12 20.87 0.33
CA GLU A 134 7.46 22.04 0.93
C GLU A 134 7.73 22.13 2.45
N SER A 135 7.71 21.00 3.13
CA SER A 135 8.06 20.94 4.55
C SER A 135 9.53 21.30 4.82
N LEU A 136 10.46 20.85 3.96
CA LEU A 136 11.89 21.15 4.09
C LEU A 136 12.21 22.63 3.86
N LYS A 137 11.44 23.31 2.99
CA LYS A 137 11.60 24.75 2.72
C LYS A 137 10.96 25.65 3.78
N ALA A 138 9.98 25.14 4.52
CA ALA A 138 9.19 25.94 5.45
C ALA A 138 9.85 26.11 6.81
N SER A 139 9.66 27.28 7.44
CA SER A 139 10.03 27.51 8.84
C SER A 139 9.24 26.62 9.80
N ASN A 140 7.93 26.41 9.53
CA ASN A 140 7.08 25.49 10.26
C ASN A 140 6.77 24.26 9.42
N LYS A 141 7.60 23.24 9.58
CA LYS A 141 7.52 21.98 8.81
C LYS A 141 6.15 21.27 8.96
N LYS A 142 5.61 21.27 10.17
CA LYS A 142 4.32 20.62 10.48
C LYS A 142 3.18 21.32 9.76
N LEU A 143 3.14 22.64 9.80
CA LEU A 143 2.12 23.43 9.13
C LEU A 143 2.17 23.25 7.60
N ALA A 144 3.37 23.22 7.03
CA ALA A 144 3.57 22.98 5.61
C ALA A 144 3.00 21.62 5.17
N LEU A 145 3.23 20.55 5.94
CA LEU A 145 2.66 19.23 5.67
C LEU A 145 1.13 19.24 5.74
N MET A 146 0.54 19.93 6.73
CA MET A 146 -0.92 20.09 6.82
C MET A 146 -1.47 20.81 5.59
N ASN A 147 -0.85 21.89 5.17
CA ASN A 147 -1.24 22.67 3.98
C ASN A 147 -1.08 21.87 2.67
N SER A 148 -0.14 20.93 2.63
CA SER A 148 0.05 20.00 1.50
C SER A 148 -0.97 18.84 1.50
N GLY A 149 -1.95 18.84 2.41
CA GLY A 149 -3.00 17.82 2.47
C GLY A 149 -2.56 16.50 3.12
N VAL A 150 -1.48 16.52 3.89
CA VAL A 150 -1.06 15.35 4.68
C VAL A 150 -1.95 15.19 5.90
N TRP A 151 -2.51 14.01 6.09
CA TRP A 151 -3.38 13.71 7.22
C TRP A 151 -2.62 13.82 8.55
N SER A 152 -3.29 14.31 9.58
CA SER A 152 -2.68 14.55 10.91
C SER A 152 -1.99 13.32 11.49
N SER A 153 -2.56 12.12 11.27
CA SER A 153 -1.99 10.84 11.70
C SER A 153 -0.66 10.48 11.02
N LYS A 154 -0.40 11.00 9.81
CA LYS A 154 0.82 10.72 9.02
C LYS A 154 1.92 11.77 9.19
N ILE A 155 1.62 12.94 9.76
CA ILE A 155 2.57 14.06 9.86
C ILE A 155 3.89 13.64 10.52
N ASN A 156 3.83 12.90 11.63
CA ASN A 156 5.05 12.48 12.34
C ASN A 156 5.91 11.52 11.50
N LEU A 157 5.29 10.69 10.66
CA LEU A 157 6.02 9.80 9.74
C LEU A 157 6.75 10.61 8.66
N TYR A 158 6.09 11.61 8.07
CA TYR A 158 6.73 12.54 7.13
C TYR A 158 7.89 13.31 7.78
N LEU A 159 7.71 13.84 8.98
CA LEU A 159 8.78 14.54 9.70
C LEU A 159 9.98 13.62 9.99
N ASN A 160 9.72 12.37 10.34
CA ASN A 160 10.76 11.37 10.53
C ASN A 160 11.48 11.03 9.21
N LEU A 161 10.74 10.93 8.11
CA LEU A 161 11.30 10.66 6.78
C LEU A 161 12.32 11.73 6.38
N ILE A 162 12.01 13.00 6.61
CA ILE A 162 12.85 14.14 6.20
C ILE A 162 13.84 14.62 7.26
N LYS A 163 13.99 13.90 8.37
CA LYS A 163 14.78 14.36 9.53
C LYS A 163 16.21 14.78 9.15
N GLN A 164 16.85 14.06 8.25
CA GLN A 164 18.22 14.31 7.80
C GLN A 164 18.30 14.68 6.30
N ALA A 165 17.14 14.82 5.65
CA ALA A 165 17.06 15.09 4.24
C ALA A 165 17.44 16.54 3.90
N LYS A 166 18.02 16.76 2.71
CA LYS A 166 18.41 18.06 2.20
C LYS A 166 17.46 18.55 1.12
N VAL A 167 17.15 19.85 1.12
CA VAL A 167 16.29 20.48 0.11
C VAL A 167 16.77 20.18 -1.31
N LYS A 168 18.11 20.24 -1.56
CA LYS A 168 18.69 19.99 -2.89
C LYS A 168 18.36 18.58 -3.43
N GLU A 169 18.38 17.58 -2.57
CA GLU A 169 18.07 16.18 -2.93
C GLU A 169 16.61 16.04 -3.36
N PHE A 170 15.70 16.66 -2.61
CA PHE A 170 14.27 16.64 -2.90
C PHE A 170 13.88 17.49 -4.12
N LEU A 171 14.63 18.57 -4.42
CA LEU A 171 14.49 19.29 -5.68
C LEU A 171 14.83 18.38 -6.87
N GLY A 172 15.95 17.65 -6.79
CA GLY A 172 16.31 16.69 -7.83
C GLY A 172 15.30 15.57 -8.02
N LEU A 173 14.73 15.04 -6.91
CA LEU A 173 13.65 14.05 -6.97
C LEU A 173 12.39 14.61 -7.63
N ASN A 174 12.04 15.86 -7.35
CA ASN A 174 10.88 16.52 -7.96
C ASN A 174 11.05 16.70 -9.47
N GLU A 175 12.25 17.08 -9.94
CA GLU A 175 12.55 17.15 -11.37
C GLU A 175 12.43 15.78 -12.06
N GLU A 176 12.83 14.70 -11.37
CA GLU A 176 12.70 13.36 -11.92
C GLU A 176 11.25 12.92 -12.02
N ILE A 177 10.42 13.20 -11.02
CA ILE A 177 8.99 12.91 -11.08
C ILE A 177 8.32 13.63 -12.25
N LEU A 178 8.68 14.89 -12.52
CA LEU A 178 8.19 15.62 -13.70
C LEU A 178 8.58 14.91 -14.99
N LYS A 179 9.82 14.41 -15.11
CA LYS A 179 10.28 13.64 -16.28
C LYS A 179 9.50 12.33 -16.42
N ILE A 180 9.23 11.63 -15.31
CA ILE A 180 8.44 10.40 -15.31
C ILE A 180 7.01 10.67 -15.80
N ASP A 181 6.39 11.74 -15.38
CA ASP A 181 5.06 12.14 -15.87
C ASP A 181 5.06 12.41 -17.38
N LEU A 182 6.12 13.08 -17.91
CA LEU A 182 6.28 13.29 -19.35
C LEU A 182 6.50 11.98 -20.11
N ILE A 183 7.27 11.05 -19.57
CA ILE A 183 7.48 9.71 -20.13
C ILE A 183 6.16 8.94 -20.15
N ASN A 184 5.41 8.96 -19.05
CA ASN A 184 4.12 8.28 -18.92
C ASN A 184 3.06 8.82 -19.91
N LYS A 185 3.16 10.10 -20.27
CA LYS A 185 2.33 10.76 -21.29
C LYS A 185 2.83 10.55 -22.72
N GLY A 186 3.93 9.81 -22.92
CA GLY A 186 4.52 9.55 -24.24
C GLY A 186 5.28 10.73 -24.84
N LEU A 187 5.54 11.78 -24.07
CA LEU A 187 6.28 12.98 -24.52
C LEU A 187 7.81 12.80 -24.48
N MET A 188 8.27 11.77 -23.74
CA MET A 188 9.69 11.38 -23.69
C MET A 188 9.82 9.86 -23.83
N LYS A 189 10.89 9.39 -24.46
CA LYS A 189 11.16 7.96 -24.69
C LYS A 189 11.97 7.39 -23.52
N ALA A 190 11.33 6.62 -22.63
CA ALA A 190 11.95 5.78 -21.62
C ALA A 190 10.93 4.77 -21.07
N ASP A 191 11.38 3.79 -20.30
CA ASP A 191 10.46 2.89 -19.55
C ASP A 191 10.01 3.58 -18.25
N THR A 192 8.71 3.83 -18.13
CA THR A 192 8.11 4.52 -16.98
C THR A 192 8.38 3.78 -15.66
N TRP A 193 8.30 2.45 -15.66
CA TRP A 193 8.45 1.63 -14.46
C TRP A 193 9.88 1.62 -13.96
N GLU A 194 10.85 1.52 -14.87
CA GLU A 194 12.27 1.63 -14.54
C GLU A 194 12.60 2.98 -13.89
N GLN A 195 12.03 4.07 -14.41
CA GLN A 195 12.23 5.39 -13.81
C GLN A 195 11.55 5.53 -12.44
N ILE A 196 10.37 4.93 -12.24
CA ILE A 196 9.70 4.87 -10.94
C ILE A 196 10.59 4.15 -9.90
N GLU A 197 11.12 2.97 -10.24
CA GLU A 197 12.03 2.23 -9.37
C GLU A 197 13.27 3.07 -9.00
N ARG A 198 13.86 3.74 -9.98
CA ARG A 198 15.03 4.62 -9.78
C ARG A 198 14.74 5.77 -8.81
N VAL A 199 13.58 6.43 -8.92
CA VAL A 199 13.18 7.50 -8.00
C VAL A 199 12.98 6.97 -6.58
N ILE A 200 12.40 5.79 -6.40
CA ILE A 200 12.24 5.19 -5.07
C ILE A 200 13.60 4.87 -4.44
N LEU A 201 14.55 4.35 -5.20
CA LEU A 201 15.92 4.11 -4.72
C LEU A 201 16.61 5.42 -4.32
N ARG A 202 16.49 6.46 -5.14
CA ARG A 202 17.04 7.78 -4.81
C ARG A 202 16.37 8.41 -3.58
N LEU A 203 15.05 8.23 -3.41
CA LEU A 203 14.34 8.67 -2.22
C LEU A 203 14.87 7.96 -0.97
N LYS A 204 15.14 6.65 -1.07
CA LYS A 204 15.79 5.88 0.00
C LYS A 204 17.13 6.51 0.38
N ASP A 205 17.99 6.81 -0.60
CA ASP A 205 19.31 7.37 -0.36
C ASP A 205 19.22 8.79 0.22
N ALA A 206 18.33 9.64 -0.32
CA ALA A 206 18.09 11.01 0.16
C ALA A 206 17.54 11.07 1.59
N THR A 207 16.96 9.98 2.08
CA THR A 207 16.38 9.87 3.42
C THR A 207 17.16 8.92 4.33
N ALA A 208 18.31 8.39 3.90
CA ALA A 208 19.14 7.50 4.71
C ALA A 208 19.58 8.19 6.02
N LEU A 209 19.48 7.47 7.14
CA LEU A 209 20.02 7.93 8.40
C LEU A 209 21.55 7.81 8.31
N GLN A 210 22.26 8.94 8.44
CA GLN A 210 23.71 8.91 8.61
C GLN A 210 23.99 8.35 10.01
N ASN A 211 24.65 7.19 10.06
CA ASN A 211 25.16 6.60 11.30
C ASN A 211 26.30 7.44 11.87
#